data_1066b6991df4ee4c76b8e79134da9628
#
_entry.id   1066b6991df4ee4c76b8e79134da9628
#
_cell.length_a   1.000
_cell.length_b   1.000
_cell.length_c   1.000
_cell.angle_alpha   90.00
_cell.angle_beta   90.00
_cell.angle_gamma   90.00
#
_symmetry.space_group_name_H-M   'P 1'
#
loop_
_entity.id
_entity.type
_entity.pdbx_description
1 polymer ?
#
loop_
_entity_poly.entity_id
_entity_poly.type
_entity_poly.pdbx_seq_one_letter_code
_entity_poly.pdbx_strand_id
1 'polypeptide(L)'
;MDFNEMAGRLVVVDKSEEKIMSSDNIEVYQAIKIFKNKIKCNRCGKVTTKERAKLPYDNYYCPKCIVLGRVSTLNNLVHVIEDNHFNNVDEILTWDGELSKFQEVCSNELINIIGKNTEHLLWAVTGAGKTEMLFKPIAEALRKNFRVAIASPRVDVCNELYPRLDKAFKEIDKVLLHGRSEETYRYTQLVVCTTHQLLKFKEAFDVLIIDEVDAFPYVNNKELLFATKQAIKKTGTLIYLTATPSNELAKKIKRGNISISYLPMRFHQNALPTIKVEFTNNWWELILQGKLDTKIKKYLKKWQQNGKQFLIFVPHVAMLNKVRDVIKGVLASKIKGDTVHAP
;
A
#
# COMPACT_ATOMS: atom_id res chain seq x y z
N MET A 1 -13.95 -12.73 22.79
CA MET A 1 -13.51 -11.70 21.80
C MET A 1 -14.22 -10.42 22.19
N ASP A 2 -13.49 -9.37 22.52
CA ASP A 2 -14.10 -8.09 22.89
C ASP A 2 -14.67 -7.45 21.61
N PHE A 3 -15.96 -7.07 21.63
CA PHE A 3 -16.62 -6.45 20.48
C PHE A 3 -16.01 -5.09 20.13
N ASN A 4 -15.50 -4.35 21.11
CA ASN A 4 -14.82 -3.07 20.87
C ASN A 4 -13.57 -3.26 20.01
N GLU A 5 -12.85 -4.36 20.18
CA GLU A 5 -11.70 -4.69 19.32
C GLU A 5 -12.09 -5.06 17.89
N MET A 6 -13.38 -5.30 17.63
CA MET A 6 -13.87 -5.68 16.31
C MET A 6 -14.44 -4.52 15.51
N ALA A 7 -14.53 -3.31 16.09
CA ALA A 7 -15.10 -2.15 15.39
C ALA A 7 -14.38 -1.86 14.06
N GLY A 8 -15.14 -1.72 12.98
CA GLY A 8 -14.64 -1.56 11.63
C GLY A 8 -14.03 -2.83 10.99
N ARG A 9 -13.99 -3.96 11.71
CA ARG A 9 -13.46 -5.23 11.18
C ARG A 9 -14.50 -5.98 10.38
N LEU A 10 -13.99 -6.72 9.38
CA LEU A 10 -14.74 -7.72 8.64
C LEU A 10 -14.18 -9.10 8.98
N VAL A 11 -14.82 -9.77 9.92
CA VAL A 11 -14.38 -11.04 10.49
C VAL A 11 -15.08 -12.20 9.81
N VAL A 12 -14.33 -13.29 9.59
CA VAL A 12 -14.87 -14.54 9.05
C VAL A 12 -15.26 -15.43 10.23
N VAL A 13 -16.52 -15.82 10.31
CA VAL A 13 -17.05 -16.71 11.37
C VAL A 13 -17.71 -17.94 10.74
N ASP A 14 -17.71 -19.05 11.43
CA ASP A 14 -18.45 -20.22 10.99
C ASP A 14 -19.95 -20.02 11.20
N LYS A 15 -20.75 -20.52 10.27
CA LYS A 15 -22.23 -20.39 10.34
C LYS A 15 -22.83 -21.01 11.61
N SER A 16 -22.16 -21.99 12.21
CA SER A 16 -22.57 -22.59 13.48
C SER A 16 -22.45 -21.65 14.67
N GLU A 17 -21.60 -20.62 14.59
CA GLU A 17 -21.33 -19.64 15.65
C GLU A 17 -22.18 -18.37 15.54
N GLU A 18 -23.01 -18.24 14.50
CA GLU A 18 -23.81 -17.04 14.18
C GLU A 18 -24.81 -16.66 15.30
N LYS A 19 -25.33 -17.65 16.03
CA LYS A 19 -26.34 -17.44 17.08
C LYS A 19 -25.84 -16.62 18.29
N ILE A 20 -24.55 -16.36 18.39
CA ILE A 20 -23.92 -15.67 19.53
C ILE A 20 -23.80 -14.15 19.27
N MET A 21 -24.07 -13.68 18.04
CA MET A 21 -23.72 -12.31 17.59
C MET A 21 -24.93 -11.45 17.22
N SER A 22 -25.99 -11.44 18.01
CA SER A 22 -27.13 -10.54 17.80
C SER A 22 -26.96 -9.28 18.64
N SER A 23 -26.50 -8.19 18.03
CA SER A 23 -26.45 -6.84 18.59
C SER A 23 -26.75 -5.83 17.46
N ASP A 24 -27.36 -4.69 17.80
CA ASP A 24 -27.73 -3.64 16.84
C ASP A 24 -26.53 -3.07 16.06
N ASN A 25 -25.33 -3.18 16.60
CA ASN A 25 -24.08 -2.71 15.98
C ASN A 25 -23.37 -3.78 15.13
N ILE A 26 -24.01 -4.93 14.86
CA ILE A 26 -23.40 -6.03 14.12
C ILE A 26 -24.20 -6.31 12.85
N GLU A 27 -23.49 -6.30 11.72
CA GLU A 27 -24.04 -6.71 10.43
C GLU A 27 -23.46 -8.08 10.03
N VAL A 28 -24.32 -9.01 9.66
CA VAL A 28 -23.92 -10.35 9.21
C VAL A 28 -24.23 -10.52 7.73
N TYR A 29 -23.23 -10.99 6.97
CA TYR A 29 -23.36 -11.21 5.53
C TYR A 29 -22.95 -12.63 5.15
N GLN A 30 -23.57 -13.16 4.11
CA GLN A 30 -23.00 -14.36 3.45
C GLN A 30 -21.59 -14.05 2.94
N ALA A 31 -20.61 -14.89 3.30
CA ALA A 31 -19.23 -14.71 2.86
C ALA A 31 -19.07 -14.87 1.34
N ILE A 32 -19.89 -15.74 0.73
CA ILE A 32 -19.91 -15.97 -0.72
C ILE A 32 -21.33 -15.92 -1.24
N LYS A 33 -21.58 -15.12 -2.28
CA LYS A 33 -22.81 -15.13 -3.07
C LYS A 33 -22.65 -16.10 -4.25
N ILE A 34 -23.66 -16.97 -4.44
CA ILE A 34 -23.69 -17.96 -5.50
C ILE A 34 -24.58 -17.47 -6.64
N PHE A 35 -24.08 -17.53 -7.85
CA PHE A 35 -24.81 -17.29 -9.11
C PHE A 35 -24.88 -18.58 -9.93
N LYS A 36 -25.57 -18.57 -11.06
CA LYS A 36 -25.75 -19.76 -11.91
C LYS A 36 -24.44 -20.55 -12.12
N ASN A 37 -23.41 -19.95 -12.68
CA ASN A 37 -22.10 -20.61 -12.98
C ASN A 37 -20.91 -19.96 -12.27
N LYS A 38 -21.13 -18.99 -11.38
CA LYS A 38 -20.08 -18.20 -10.74
C LYS A 38 -20.37 -18.02 -9.26
N ILE A 39 -19.36 -17.64 -8.53
CA ILE A 39 -19.44 -17.15 -7.16
C ILE A 39 -18.83 -15.77 -7.07
N LYS A 40 -19.29 -14.96 -6.12
CA LYS A 40 -18.69 -13.67 -5.73
C LYS A 40 -18.32 -13.71 -4.25
N CYS A 41 -17.08 -13.43 -3.94
CA CYS A 41 -16.62 -13.24 -2.56
C CYS A 41 -17.01 -11.86 -2.06
N ASN A 42 -17.70 -11.75 -0.94
CA ASN A 42 -18.09 -10.47 -0.35
C ASN A 42 -16.95 -9.80 0.42
N ARG A 43 -15.85 -10.52 0.75
CA ARG A 43 -14.66 -9.93 1.39
C ARG A 43 -13.76 -9.19 0.40
N CYS A 44 -13.51 -9.74 -0.80
CA CYS A 44 -12.56 -9.17 -1.75
C CYS A 44 -13.17 -8.78 -3.11
N GLY A 45 -14.48 -8.96 -3.30
CA GLY A 45 -15.16 -8.66 -4.54
C GLY A 45 -14.87 -9.62 -5.70
N LYS A 46 -13.97 -10.61 -5.53
CA LYS A 46 -13.59 -11.55 -6.59
C LYS A 46 -14.78 -12.34 -7.10
N VAL A 47 -14.96 -12.32 -8.42
CA VAL A 47 -15.87 -13.22 -9.13
C VAL A 47 -15.05 -14.32 -9.81
N THR A 48 -15.45 -15.59 -9.60
CA THR A 48 -14.81 -16.77 -10.20
C THR A 48 -15.84 -17.81 -10.59
N THR A 49 -15.47 -18.77 -11.43
CA THR A 49 -16.35 -19.90 -11.80
C THR A 49 -16.49 -20.88 -10.64
N LYS A 50 -17.63 -21.55 -10.55
CA LYS A 50 -17.88 -22.60 -9.56
C LYS A 50 -16.82 -23.71 -9.60
N GLU A 51 -16.38 -24.11 -10.79
CA GLU A 51 -15.36 -25.15 -11.00
C GLU A 51 -14.03 -24.83 -10.28
N ARG A 52 -13.55 -23.56 -10.40
CA ARG A 52 -12.29 -23.12 -9.76
C ARG A 52 -12.40 -22.89 -8.27
N ALA A 53 -13.60 -22.87 -7.73
CA ALA A 53 -13.89 -22.56 -6.35
C ALA A 53 -14.54 -23.74 -5.59
N LYS A 54 -14.65 -24.92 -6.22
CA LYS A 54 -15.40 -26.05 -5.70
C LYS A 54 -14.76 -26.66 -4.45
N LEU A 55 -15.61 -26.94 -3.49
CA LEU A 55 -15.36 -27.77 -2.30
C LEU A 55 -16.33 -28.96 -2.31
N PRO A 56 -16.11 -29.99 -1.49
CA PRO A 56 -17.07 -31.08 -1.30
C PRO A 56 -18.47 -30.56 -0.90
N TYR A 57 -19.49 -31.34 -1.20
CA TYR A 57 -20.89 -31.08 -0.83
C TYR A 57 -21.41 -29.72 -1.35
N ASP A 58 -21.13 -29.41 -2.62
CA ASP A 58 -21.55 -28.17 -3.31
C ASP A 58 -21.18 -26.86 -2.56
N ASN A 59 -20.15 -26.93 -1.76
CA ASN A 59 -19.57 -25.74 -1.16
C ASN A 59 -18.52 -25.10 -2.07
N TYR A 60 -18.24 -23.81 -1.82
CA TYR A 60 -17.32 -23.02 -2.62
C TYR A 60 -16.44 -22.15 -1.73
N TYR A 61 -15.21 -21.86 -2.18
CA TYR A 61 -14.29 -20.98 -1.47
C TYR A 61 -13.75 -19.88 -2.38
N CYS A 62 -13.20 -18.82 -1.80
CA CYS A 62 -12.53 -17.77 -2.55
C CYS A 62 -11.02 -18.05 -2.70
N PRO A 63 -10.50 -18.34 -3.90
CA PRO A 63 -9.08 -18.62 -4.11
C PRO A 63 -8.15 -17.44 -3.75
N LYS A 64 -8.64 -16.21 -3.88
CA LYS A 64 -7.85 -14.99 -3.56
C LYS A 64 -7.71 -14.72 -2.07
N CYS A 65 -8.64 -15.23 -1.27
CA CYS A 65 -8.65 -14.98 0.17
C CYS A 65 -7.82 -15.95 0.99
N ILE A 66 -7.31 -17.03 0.42
CA ILE A 66 -6.60 -18.11 1.16
C ILE A 66 -5.44 -17.56 2.00
N VAL A 67 -4.65 -16.65 1.45
CA VAL A 67 -3.46 -16.07 2.11
C VAL A 67 -3.81 -15.28 3.39
N LEU A 68 -5.02 -14.72 3.45
CA LEU A 68 -5.51 -13.92 4.58
C LEU A 68 -6.53 -14.65 5.46
N GLY A 69 -6.65 -15.96 5.30
CA GLY A 69 -7.66 -16.80 5.91
C GLY A 69 -8.77 -17.18 4.92
N ARG A 70 -9.17 -18.44 4.97
CA ARG A 70 -10.18 -19.01 4.05
C ARG A 70 -11.53 -18.31 4.21
N VAL A 71 -12.17 -18.05 3.09
CA VAL A 71 -13.56 -17.56 3.00
C VAL A 71 -14.31 -18.54 2.11
N SER A 72 -15.38 -19.11 2.62
CA SER A 72 -16.17 -20.14 1.93
C SER A 72 -17.68 -19.94 2.14
N THR A 73 -18.48 -20.77 1.48
CA THR A 73 -19.93 -20.84 1.69
C THR A 73 -20.32 -21.36 3.09
N LEU A 74 -19.37 -21.96 3.81
CA LEU A 74 -19.55 -22.43 5.20
C LEU A 74 -19.39 -21.32 6.23
N ASN A 75 -18.97 -20.13 5.79
CA ASN A 75 -18.71 -18.99 6.66
C ASN A 75 -19.71 -17.86 6.40
N ASN A 76 -19.87 -17.01 7.40
CA ASN A 76 -20.42 -15.66 7.26
C ASN A 76 -19.31 -14.62 7.48
N LEU A 77 -19.54 -13.40 7.02
CA LEU A 77 -18.74 -12.22 7.34
C LEU A 77 -19.50 -11.41 8.38
N VAL A 78 -18.85 -11.11 9.47
CA VAL A 78 -19.38 -10.25 10.53
C VAL A 78 -18.65 -8.93 10.49
N HIS A 79 -19.41 -7.85 10.47
CA HIS A 79 -18.93 -6.47 10.52
C HIS A 79 -19.50 -5.80 11.78
N VAL A 80 -18.64 -5.29 12.62
CA VAL A 80 -19.01 -4.43 13.74
C VAL A 80 -18.85 -2.99 13.29
N ILE A 81 -19.93 -2.19 13.44
CA ILE A 81 -19.96 -0.79 13.03
C ILE A 81 -18.89 0.01 13.81
N GLU A 82 -18.23 0.93 13.14
CA GLU A 82 -17.15 1.75 13.69
C GLU A 82 -17.68 3.14 14.10
N ASP A 83 -17.69 3.40 15.41
CA ASP A 83 -18.26 4.62 16.02
C ASP A 83 -17.19 5.59 16.55
N ASN A 84 -15.91 5.33 16.30
CA ASN A 84 -14.78 6.18 16.75
C ASN A 84 -14.70 6.36 18.26
N HIS A 85 -14.62 5.29 19.01
CA HIS A 85 -14.43 5.31 20.47
C HIS A 85 -12.95 5.43 20.83
N PHE A 86 -12.37 6.63 20.71
CA PHE A 86 -10.99 6.90 21.07
C PHE A 86 -10.87 7.89 22.22
N ASN A 87 -9.86 7.72 23.05
CA ASN A 87 -9.57 8.64 24.15
C ASN A 87 -9.01 9.97 23.61
N ASN A 88 -9.41 11.07 24.19
CA ASN A 88 -8.81 12.36 23.92
C ASN A 88 -7.38 12.40 24.44
N VAL A 89 -6.48 12.95 23.64
CA VAL A 89 -5.06 13.11 23.95
C VAL A 89 -4.72 14.59 23.86
N ASP A 90 -3.99 15.12 24.85
CA ASP A 90 -3.67 16.56 24.92
C ASP A 90 -2.70 16.97 23.81
N GLU A 91 -1.63 16.19 23.62
CA GLU A 91 -0.62 16.45 22.59
C GLU A 91 -0.68 15.40 21.48
N ILE A 92 -1.40 15.72 20.41
CA ILE A 92 -1.57 14.78 19.29
C ILE A 92 -0.32 14.70 18.40
N LEU A 93 0.31 15.84 18.09
CA LEU A 93 1.47 15.92 17.19
C LEU A 93 2.71 16.35 17.98
N THR A 94 3.64 15.45 18.17
CA THR A 94 4.92 15.66 18.90
C THR A 94 6.10 15.91 17.94
N TRP A 95 5.84 16.06 16.64
CA TRP A 95 6.86 16.37 15.65
C TRP A 95 7.19 17.86 15.63
N ASP A 96 8.46 18.19 15.79
CA ASP A 96 9.02 19.54 15.90
C ASP A 96 9.72 20.04 14.62
N GLY A 97 9.69 19.24 13.54
CA GLY A 97 10.33 19.60 12.28
C GLY A 97 9.54 20.66 11.49
N GLU A 98 10.19 21.25 10.49
CA GLU A 98 9.62 22.26 9.63
C GLU A 98 9.39 21.74 8.20
N LEU A 99 8.26 22.11 7.64
CA LEU A 99 7.97 21.89 6.23
C LEU A 99 8.55 23.05 5.39
N SER A 100 9.09 22.75 4.21
CA SER A 100 9.38 23.78 3.23
C SER A 100 8.08 24.45 2.75
N LYS A 101 8.17 25.68 2.22
CA LYS A 101 6.99 26.43 1.74
C LYS A 101 6.09 25.62 0.81
N PHE A 102 6.67 24.86 -0.10
CA PHE A 102 5.90 24.03 -1.04
C PHE A 102 5.26 22.79 -0.38
N GLN A 103 5.95 22.19 0.58
CA GLN A 103 5.39 21.10 1.36
C GLN A 103 4.22 21.62 2.23
N GLU A 104 4.35 22.80 2.79
CA GLU A 104 3.32 23.41 3.61
C GLU A 104 2.04 23.71 2.82
N VAL A 105 2.16 24.19 1.58
CA VAL A 105 1.01 24.36 0.68
C VAL A 105 0.29 23.02 0.49
N CYS A 106 1.00 21.95 0.10
CA CYS A 106 0.40 20.64 -0.08
C CYS A 106 -0.23 20.09 1.21
N SER A 107 0.44 20.27 2.35
CA SER A 107 -0.06 19.84 3.65
C SER A 107 -1.36 20.56 4.03
N ASN A 108 -1.44 21.88 3.79
CA ASN A 108 -2.64 22.69 4.05
C ASN A 108 -3.80 22.31 3.10
N GLU A 109 -3.51 21.99 1.84
CA GLU A 109 -4.52 21.47 0.90
C GLU A 109 -5.10 20.13 1.41
N LEU A 110 -4.25 19.25 1.95
CA LEU A 110 -4.70 17.99 2.55
C LEU A 110 -5.52 18.21 3.83
N ILE A 111 -5.14 19.16 4.70
CA ILE A 111 -5.92 19.52 5.90
C ILE A 111 -7.32 19.97 5.49
N ASN A 112 -7.44 20.79 4.46
CA ASN A 112 -8.71 21.36 3.99
C ASN A 112 -9.70 20.32 3.48
N ILE A 113 -9.26 19.11 3.13
CA ILE A 113 -10.14 18.04 2.64
C ILE A 113 -10.52 17.02 3.72
N ILE A 114 -9.87 17.03 4.89
CA ILE A 114 -10.15 16.07 5.98
C ILE A 114 -11.63 16.17 6.44
N GLY A 115 -12.33 15.03 6.39
CA GLY A 115 -13.73 14.92 6.73
C GLY A 115 -14.69 15.34 5.59
N LYS A 116 -14.16 15.62 4.41
CA LYS A 116 -14.97 15.79 3.21
C LYS A 116 -14.98 14.48 2.42
N ASN A 117 -16.14 14.02 2.02
CA ASN A 117 -16.26 12.81 1.17
C ASN A 117 -15.63 13.06 -0.21
N THR A 118 -14.30 12.90 -0.29
CA THR A 118 -13.53 13.21 -1.51
C THR A 118 -12.37 12.25 -1.72
N GLU A 119 -11.97 12.09 -2.98
CA GLU A 119 -10.71 11.46 -3.37
C GLU A 119 -9.70 12.56 -3.73
N HIS A 120 -8.47 12.45 -3.23
CA HIS A 120 -7.40 13.40 -3.48
C HIS A 120 -6.08 12.69 -3.85
N LEU A 121 -5.31 13.26 -4.76
CA LEU A 121 -3.99 12.78 -5.13
C LEU A 121 -2.90 13.76 -4.68
N LEU A 122 -2.01 13.32 -3.80
CA LEU A 122 -0.73 13.99 -3.57
C LEU A 122 0.30 13.43 -4.56
N TRP A 123 0.54 14.17 -5.63
CA TRP A 123 1.56 13.84 -6.62
C TRP A 123 2.85 14.55 -6.27
N ALA A 124 3.79 13.85 -5.67
CA ALA A 124 5.06 14.43 -5.25
C ALA A 124 6.22 13.55 -5.69
N VAL A 125 7.27 14.15 -6.23
CA VAL A 125 8.46 13.43 -6.72
C VAL A 125 9.14 12.62 -5.61
N THR A 126 9.93 11.63 -5.98
CA THR A 126 10.72 10.84 -5.03
C THR A 126 11.69 11.74 -4.26
N GLY A 127 11.73 11.60 -2.93
CA GLY A 127 12.57 12.45 -2.06
C GLY A 127 11.97 13.84 -1.77
N ALA A 128 10.67 14.05 -2.03
CA ALA A 128 9.96 15.29 -1.69
C ALA A 128 9.56 15.40 -0.21
N GLY A 129 9.77 14.37 0.62
CA GLY A 129 9.33 14.34 2.02
C GLY A 129 7.81 14.15 2.15
N LYS A 130 7.25 13.20 1.40
CA LYS A 130 5.81 12.91 1.41
C LYS A 130 5.27 12.59 2.81
N THR A 131 6.05 11.88 3.62
CA THR A 131 5.62 11.45 4.95
C THR A 131 5.42 12.64 5.90
N GLU A 132 6.36 13.58 5.91
CA GLU A 132 6.29 14.76 6.77
C GLU A 132 5.10 15.66 6.42
N MET A 133 4.76 15.76 5.14
CA MET A 133 3.58 16.51 4.69
C MET A 133 2.26 15.93 5.21
N LEU A 134 2.23 14.64 5.59
CA LEU A 134 1.04 13.98 6.12
C LEU A 134 0.85 14.24 7.62
N PHE A 135 1.86 14.65 8.37
CA PHE A 135 1.75 14.74 9.83
C PHE A 135 0.67 15.73 10.28
N LYS A 136 0.65 16.95 9.73
CA LYS A 136 -0.39 17.94 10.07
C LYS A 136 -1.80 17.48 9.66
N PRO A 137 -2.05 16.96 8.44
CA PRO A 137 -3.35 16.38 8.06
C PRO A 137 -3.81 15.21 8.95
N ILE A 138 -2.89 14.31 9.29
CA ILE A 138 -3.20 13.20 10.22
C ILE A 138 -3.57 13.76 11.59
N ALA A 139 -2.78 14.71 12.13
CA ALA A 139 -3.09 15.35 13.41
C ALA A 139 -4.48 16.00 13.40
N GLU A 140 -4.84 16.68 12.33
CA GLU A 140 -6.18 17.27 12.18
C GLU A 140 -7.30 16.22 12.18
N ALA A 141 -7.08 15.09 11.51
CA ALA A 141 -8.03 13.98 11.53
C ALA A 141 -8.16 13.37 12.94
N LEU A 142 -7.06 13.15 13.63
CA LEU A 142 -7.03 12.60 14.98
C LEU A 142 -7.72 13.54 16.00
N ARG A 143 -7.53 14.87 15.87
CA ARG A 143 -8.24 15.88 16.71
C ARG A 143 -9.76 15.83 16.52
N LYS A 144 -10.21 15.48 15.33
CA LYS A 144 -11.65 15.27 15.04
C LYS A 144 -12.17 13.93 15.50
N ASN A 145 -11.39 13.20 16.27
CA ASN A 145 -11.69 11.83 16.71
C ASN A 145 -11.90 10.86 15.52
N PHE A 146 -11.29 11.12 14.37
CA PHE A 146 -11.36 10.26 13.20
C PHE A 146 -10.37 9.11 13.31
N ARG A 147 -10.77 7.96 12.77
CA ARG A 147 -9.89 6.81 12.59
C ARG A 147 -9.13 6.92 11.27
N VAL A 148 -7.81 6.83 11.35
CA VAL A 148 -6.90 7.03 10.23
C VAL A 148 -6.18 5.73 9.88
N ALA A 149 -6.09 5.40 8.58
CA ALA A 149 -5.18 4.36 8.13
C ALA A 149 -4.22 4.88 7.06
N ILE A 150 -2.97 4.41 7.13
CA ILE A 150 -1.98 4.55 6.08
C ILE A 150 -1.65 3.16 5.57
N ALA A 151 -1.93 2.89 4.30
CA ALA A 151 -1.70 1.60 3.68
C ALA A 151 -0.72 1.71 2.53
N SER A 152 0.23 0.77 2.44
CA SER A 152 1.15 0.63 1.30
C SER A 152 1.08 -0.77 0.71
N PRO A 153 1.31 -0.95 -0.59
CA PRO A 153 1.46 -2.29 -1.19
C PRO A 153 2.63 -3.09 -0.64
N ARG A 154 3.63 -2.41 -0.08
CA ARG A 154 4.93 -2.96 0.28
C ARG A 154 5.14 -2.98 1.80
N VAL A 155 5.62 -4.12 2.31
CA VAL A 155 5.91 -4.32 3.74
C VAL A 155 7.06 -3.42 4.21
N ASP A 156 8.11 -3.30 3.41
CA ASP A 156 9.28 -2.45 3.71
C ASP A 156 8.89 -0.98 3.90
N VAL A 157 7.98 -0.46 3.08
CA VAL A 157 7.44 0.90 3.23
C VAL A 157 6.65 1.05 4.54
N CYS A 158 5.80 0.07 4.89
CA CYS A 158 5.08 0.10 6.17
C CYS A 158 6.06 0.10 7.37
N ASN A 159 7.12 -0.71 7.31
CA ASN A 159 8.15 -0.78 8.34
C ASN A 159 8.99 0.50 8.43
N GLU A 160 9.18 1.23 7.34
CA GLU A 160 9.84 2.54 7.32
C GLU A 160 8.94 3.66 7.88
N LEU A 161 7.66 3.64 7.52
CA LEU A 161 6.69 4.65 7.94
C LEU A 161 6.36 4.57 9.43
N TYR A 162 6.21 3.37 9.96
CA TYR A 162 5.73 3.17 11.33
C TYR A 162 6.60 3.85 12.39
N PRO A 163 7.95 3.71 12.42
CA PRO A 163 8.80 4.41 13.40
C PRO A 163 8.75 5.94 13.26
N ARG A 164 8.53 6.47 12.05
CA ARG A 164 8.40 7.92 11.81
C ARG A 164 7.09 8.45 12.38
N LEU A 165 6.00 7.72 12.16
CA LEU A 165 4.70 8.03 12.75
C LEU A 165 4.71 7.84 14.28
N ASP A 166 5.41 6.84 14.78
CA ASP A 166 5.56 6.62 16.21
C ASP A 166 6.23 7.80 16.93
N LYS A 167 7.27 8.35 16.32
CA LYS A 167 7.94 9.56 16.83
C LYS A 167 7.07 10.81 16.73
N ALA A 168 6.27 10.93 15.64
CA ALA A 168 5.44 12.11 15.40
C ALA A 168 4.15 12.14 16.23
N PHE A 169 3.65 10.98 16.68
CA PHE A 169 2.39 10.79 17.38
C PHE A 169 2.56 9.91 18.62
N LYS A 170 3.43 10.28 19.54
CA LYS A 170 3.84 9.45 20.69
C LYS A 170 2.66 8.98 21.52
N GLU A 171 1.73 9.88 21.82
CA GLU A 171 0.60 9.63 22.72
C GLU A 171 -0.58 8.93 22.01
N ILE A 172 -0.56 8.86 20.67
CA ILE A 172 -1.63 8.22 19.92
C ILE A 172 -1.38 6.72 19.84
N ASP A 173 -2.42 5.95 20.18
CA ASP A 173 -2.38 4.51 20.03
C ASP A 173 -2.42 4.10 18.56
N LYS A 174 -1.48 3.27 18.15
CA LYS A 174 -1.26 2.88 16.76
C LYS A 174 -0.86 1.41 16.63
N VAL A 175 -1.11 0.81 15.48
CA VAL A 175 -0.78 -0.59 15.21
C VAL A 175 -0.20 -0.76 13.81
N LEU A 176 0.79 -1.66 13.67
CA LEU A 176 1.40 -2.05 12.39
C LEU A 176 0.89 -3.43 11.96
N LEU A 177 0.21 -3.52 10.81
CA LEU A 177 -0.42 -4.74 10.34
C LEU A 177 0.13 -5.18 8.96
N HIS A 178 0.84 -6.27 8.92
CA HIS A 178 1.23 -6.96 7.69
C HIS A 178 1.44 -8.46 7.93
N GLY A 179 1.70 -9.24 6.87
CA GLY A 179 1.79 -10.70 6.96
C GLY A 179 2.97 -11.24 7.77
N ARG A 180 3.95 -10.38 8.11
CA ARG A 180 5.15 -10.70 8.88
C ARG A 180 5.23 -9.91 10.19
N SER A 181 4.16 -9.16 10.55
CA SER A 181 4.12 -8.42 11.79
C SER A 181 3.99 -9.38 12.97
N GLU A 182 4.77 -9.14 14.02
CA GLU A 182 4.61 -9.81 15.31
C GLU A 182 3.44 -9.23 16.11
N GLU A 183 3.03 -8.00 15.77
CA GLU A 183 1.88 -7.35 16.41
C GLU A 183 0.58 -8.03 15.99
N THR A 184 -0.22 -8.39 16.99
CA THR A 184 -1.61 -8.79 16.80
C THR A 184 -2.47 -7.54 16.60
N TYR A 185 -3.59 -7.71 15.90
CA TYR A 185 -4.55 -6.60 15.75
C TYR A 185 -5.09 -6.18 17.11
N ARG A 186 -5.14 -4.87 17.34
CA ARG A 186 -5.85 -4.20 18.43
C ARG A 186 -6.59 -2.98 17.87
N TYR A 187 -7.64 -2.57 18.52
CA TYR A 187 -8.41 -1.40 18.13
C TYR A 187 -7.62 -0.13 18.43
N THR A 188 -7.25 0.61 17.41
CA THR A 188 -6.44 1.84 17.52
C THR A 188 -6.96 2.92 16.60
N GLN A 189 -6.69 4.18 16.95
CA GLN A 189 -7.07 5.34 16.16
C GLN A 189 -6.23 5.48 14.88
N LEU A 190 -4.94 5.14 14.96
CA LEU A 190 -4.02 5.17 13.82
C LEU A 190 -3.57 3.75 13.43
N VAL A 191 -3.75 3.38 12.16
CA VAL A 191 -3.37 2.07 11.63
C VAL A 191 -2.37 2.25 10.50
N VAL A 192 -1.23 1.57 10.58
CA VAL A 192 -0.29 1.42 9.47
C VAL A 192 -0.38 -0.01 8.96
N CYS A 193 -0.63 -0.22 7.68
CA CYS A 193 -0.84 -1.58 7.20
C CYS A 193 -0.45 -1.77 5.72
N THR A 194 -0.30 -3.04 5.32
CA THR A 194 -0.27 -3.32 3.88
C THR A 194 -1.67 -3.24 3.27
N THR A 195 -1.77 -2.87 2.00
CA THR A 195 -3.05 -2.77 1.28
C THR A 195 -3.86 -4.07 1.30
N HIS A 196 -3.21 -5.23 1.45
CA HIS A 196 -3.90 -6.52 1.64
C HIS A 196 -4.66 -6.60 2.96
N GLN A 197 -4.18 -5.97 4.04
CA GLN A 197 -4.86 -5.97 5.31
C GLN A 197 -6.20 -5.22 5.26
N LEU A 198 -6.37 -4.27 4.32
CA LEU A 198 -7.62 -3.56 4.10
C LEU A 198 -8.80 -4.51 3.78
N LEU A 199 -8.53 -5.72 3.26
CA LEU A 199 -9.54 -6.77 3.06
C LEU A 199 -10.20 -7.26 4.36
N LYS A 200 -9.63 -6.94 5.52
CA LYS A 200 -10.16 -7.27 6.84
C LYS A 200 -10.95 -6.13 7.48
N PHE A 201 -11.19 -5.04 6.73
CA PHE A 201 -11.89 -3.85 7.22
C PHE A 201 -13.10 -3.52 6.34
N LYS A 202 -14.12 -2.95 6.94
CA LYS A 202 -15.29 -2.40 6.25
C LYS A 202 -15.75 -1.14 6.97
N GLU A 203 -15.91 -0.05 6.21
CA GLU A 203 -16.34 1.27 6.72
C GLU A 203 -15.63 1.65 8.04
N ALA A 204 -14.30 1.37 8.11
CA ALA A 204 -13.53 1.47 9.32
C ALA A 204 -12.78 2.79 9.48
N PHE A 205 -12.49 3.48 8.38
CA PHE A 205 -11.59 4.63 8.40
C PHE A 205 -12.29 5.88 7.88
N ASP A 206 -12.17 6.97 8.64
CA ASP A 206 -12.62 8.30 8.21
C ASP A 206 -11.62 8.94 7.24
N VAL A 207 -10.33 8.62 7.42
CA VAL A 207 -9.26 9.02 6.52
C VAL A 207 -8.43 7.78 6.14
N LEU A 208 -8.36 7.50 4.85
CA LEU A 208 -7.56 6.40 4.32
C LEU A 208 -6.52 6.96 3.34
N ILE A 209 -5.26 6.73 3.66
CA ILE A 209 -4.11 7.16 2.86
C ILE A 209 -3.49 5.93 2.21
N ILE A 210 -3.36 5.92 0.88
CA ILE A 210 -2.71 4.83 0.14
C ILE A 210 -1.40 5.36 -0.42
N ASP A 211 -0.29 4.91 0.13
CA ASP A 211 1.04 5.26 -0.36
C ASP A 211 1.50 4.29 -1.45
N GLU A 212 2.30 4.80 -2.39
CA GLU A 212 2.80 4.05 -3.55
C GLU A 212 1.69 3.36 -4.36
N VAL A 213 0.63 4.09 -4.72
CA VAL A 213 -0.52 3.53 -5.47
C VAL A 213 -0.15 2.98 -6.85
N ASP A 214 1.00 3.35 -7.39
CA ASP A 214 1.59 2.88 -8.64
C ASP A 214 2.42 1.59 -8.48
N ALA A 215 2.70 1.16 -7.24
CA ALA A 215 3.50 -0.02 -6.98
C ALA A 215 2.69 -1.32 -7.09
N PHE A 216 3.37 -2.38 -7.54
CA PHE A 216 2.84 -3.75 -7.44
C PHE A 216 2.77 -4.16 -5.95
N PRO A 217 1.74 -4.88 -5.51
CA PRO A 217 0.62 -5.46 -6.28
C PRO A 217 -0.64 -4.58 -6.36
N TYR A 218 -0.64 -3.34 -5.91
CA TYR A 218 -1.84 -2.49 -5.84
C TYR A 218 -2.30 -2.02 -7.23
N VAL A 219 -1.36 -1.58 -8.07
CA VAL A 219 -1.66 -1.11 -9.42
C VAL A 219 -2.36 -2.21 -10.24
N ASN A 220 -3.46 -1.85 -10.91
CA ASN A 220 -4.29 -2.77 -11.72
C ASN A 220 -4.90 -3.97 -10.94
N ASN A 221 -4.93 -3.93 -9.62
CA ASN A 221 -5.49 -5.00 -8.77
C ASN A 221 -6.91 -4.64 -8.31
N LYS A 222 -7.90 -5.24 -8.97
CA LYS A 222 -9.32 -4.97 -8.71
C LYS A 222 -9.74 -5.33 -7.27
N GLU A 223 -9.15 -6.38 -6.71
CA GLU A 223 -9.45 -6.85 -5.36
C GLU A 223 -8.92 -5.88 -4.29
N LEU A 224 -7.73 -5.29 -4.50
CA LEU A 224 -7.18 -4.28 -3.59
C LEU A 224 -7.88 -2.92 -3.72
N LEU A 225 -8.26 -2.53 -4.94
CA LEU A 225 -9.10 -1.35 -5.15
C LEU A 225 -10.48 -1.52 -4.50
N PHE A 226 -11.06 -2.72 -4.56
CA PHE A 226 -12.30 -3.04 -3.85
C PHE A 226 -12.11 -2.94 -2.33
N ALA A 227 -11.01 -3.49 -1.79
CA ALA A 227 -10.67 -3.42 -0.37
C ALA A 227 -10.53 -1.97 0.13
N THR A 228 -9.85 -1.11 -0.65
CA THR A 228 -9.73 0.32 -0.34
C THR A 228 -11.09 0.99 -0.21
N LYS A 229 -11.98 0.77 -1.19
CA LYS A 229 -13.33 1.34 -1.18
C LYS A 229 -14.23 0.76 -0.10
N GLN A 230 -14.00 -0.49 0.31
CA GLN A 230 -14.74 -1.14 1.37
C GLN A 230 -14.28 -0.66 2.75
N ALA A 231 -12.98 -0.43 2.94
CA ALA A 231 -12.39 -0.08 4.22
C ALA A 231 -12.66 1.36 4.64
N ILE A 232 -12.80 2.29 3.67
CA ILE A 232 -13.14 3.68 3.96
C ILE A 232 -14.64 3.83 4.27
N LYS A 233 -14.97 4.72 5.21
CA LYS A 233 -16.36 5.12 5.49
C LYS A 233 -16.96 5.88 4.31
N LYS A 234 -18.27 5.85 4.15
CA LYS A 234 -18.97 6.55 3.06
C LYS A 234 -18.76 8.05 3.05
N THR A 235 -18.51 8.63 4.22
CA THR A 235 -18.19 10.05 4.42
C THR A 235 -16.69 10.34 4.46
N GLY A 236 -15.86 9.30 4.31
CA GLY A 236 -14.42 9.35 4.52
C GLY A 236 -13.65 10.06 3.41
N THR A 237 -12.45 10.51 3.74
CA THR A 237 -11.49 11.14 2.83
C THR A 237 -10.44 10.13 2.37
N LEU A 238 -10.33 9.91 1.08
CA LEU A 238 -9.35 8.99 0.47
C LEU A 238 -8.22 9.78 -0.18
N ILE A 239 -7.00 9.57 0.30
CA ILE A 239 -5.79 10.23 -0.19
C ILE A 239 -4.87 9.22 -0.84
N TYR A 240 -4.50 9.45 -2.07
CA TYR A 240 -3.50 8.67 -2.80
C TYR A 240 -2.17 9.40 -2.86
N LEU A 241 -1.05 8.68 -2.67
CA LEU A 241 0.29 9.22 -2.84
C LEU A 241 1.04 8.47 -3.93
N THR A 242 1.69 9.20 -4.81
CA THR A 242 2.60 8.63 -5.82
C THR A 242 3.56 9.66 -6.36
N ALA A 243 4.71 9.19 -6.87
CA ALA A 243 5.61 9.98 -7.70
C ALA A 243 5.30 9.84 -9.20
N THR A 244 4.59 8.76 -9.59
CA THR A 244 4.36 8.35 -10.99
C THR A 244 2.91 7.90 -11.18
N PRO A 245 1.95 8.85 -11.33
CA PRO A 245 0.54 8.51 -11.47
C PRO A 245 0.29 7.57 -12.65
N SER A 246 -0.50 6.53 -12.41
CA SER A 246 -0.93 5.62 -13.47
C SER A 246 -1.82 6.32 -14.50
N ASN A 247 -1.95 5.73 -15.70
CA ASN A 247 -2.83 6.25 -16.74
C ASN A 247 -4.30 6.38 -16.29
N GLU A 248 -4.74 5.52 -15.38
CA GLU A 248 -6.11 5.59 -14.82
C GLU A 248 -6.27 6.80 -13.90
N LEU A 249 -5.29 7.05 -13.01
CA LEU A 249 -5.28 8.25 -12.17
C LEU A 249 -5.19 9.52 -13.01
N ALA A 250 -4.31 9.54 -14.03
CA ALA A 250 -4.21 10.68 -14.95
C ALA A 250 -5.55 10.98 -15.68
N LYS A 251 -6.31 9.94 -16.06
CA LYS A 251 -7.66 10.11 -16.62
C LYS A 251 -8.65 10.67 -15.61
N LYS A 252 -8.61 10.22 -14.34
CA LYS A 252 -9.46 10.76 -13.26
C LYS A 252 -9.19 12.23 -13.00
N ILE A 253 -7.90 12.64 -12.98
CA ILE A 253 -7.47 14.04 -12.83
C ILE A 253 -8.03 14.90 -13.98
N LYS A 254 -7.82 14.48 -15.23
CA LYS A 254 -8.32 15.20 -16.42
C LYS A 254 -9.84 15.37 -16.44
N ARG A 255 -10.59 14.45 -15.84
CA ARG A 255 -12.06 14.51 -15.73
C ARG A 255 -12.57 15.31 -14.53
N GLY A 256 -11.67 15.81 -13.67
CA GLY A 256 -12.05 16.50 -12.42
C GLY A 256 -12.66 15.57 -11.36
N ASN A 257 -12.49 14.25 -11.49
CA ASN A 257 -13.06 13.28 -10.55
C ASN A 257 -12.19 13.07 -9.29
N ILE A 258 -11.00 13.65 -9.27
CA ILE A 258 -10.06 13.62 -8.15
C ILE A 258 -9.34 14.97 -8.07
N SER A 259 -9.27 15.55 -6.88
CA SER A 259 -8.48 16.74 -6.64
C SER A 259 -6.98 16.41 -6.51
N ILE A 260 -6.10 17.38 -6.71
CA ILE A 260 -4.67 17.13 -6.76
C ILE A 260 -3.87 18.21 -6.05
N SER A 261 -2.87 17.78 -5.25
CA SER A 261 -1.74 18.58 -4.81
C SER A 261 -0.49 18.12 -5.54
N TYR A 262 0.27 19.05 -6.12
CA TYR A 262 1.44 18.70 -6.92
C TYR A 262 2.72 19.32 -6.38
N LEU A 263 3.70 18.50 -6.03
CA LEU A 263 5.02 18.92 -5.57
C LEU A 263 6.12 18.38 -6.50
N PRO A 264 6.61 19.21 -7.45
CA PRO A 264 7.62 18.80 -8.43
C PRO A 264 9.06 18.85 -7.92
N MET A 265 9.29 19.25 -6.66
CA MET A 265 10.62 19.48 -6.10
C MET A 265 10.96 18.48 -5.00
N ARG A 266 12.23 18.07 -4.96
CA ARG A 266 12.80 17.34 -3.83
C ARG A 266 12.96 18.24 -2.62
N PHE A 267 12.92 17.68 -1.41
CA PHE A 267 13.14 18.41 -0.16
C PHE A 267 14.44 19.23 -0.20
N HIS A 268 15.54 18.65 -0.65
CA HIS A 268 16.85 19.30 -0.76
C HIS A 268 17.00 20.19 -2.02
N GLN A 269 15.92 20.45 -2.77
CA GLN A 269 15.89 21.28 -3.99
C GLN A 269 16.88 20.82 -5.10
N ASN A 270 17.47 19.65 -4.98
CA ASN A 270 18.32 19.10 -6.03
C ASN A 270 17.50 18.66 -7.23
N ALA A 271 17.97 18.95 -8.43
CA ALA A 271 17.34 18.53 -9.68
C ALA A 271 17.22 17.00 -9.74
N LEU A 272 16.17 16.52 -10.41
CA LEU A 272 16.05 15.09 -10.71
C LEU A 272 17.18 14.67 -11.66
N PRO A 273 17.69 13.42 -11.53
CA PRO A 273 18.69 12.90 -12.45
C PRO A 273 18.17 12.92 -13.89
N THR A 274 19.01 13.35 -14.83
CA THR A 274 18.68 13.26 -16.25
C THR A 274 18.90 11.84 -16.72
N ILE A 275 17.85 11.21 -17.25
CA ILE A 275 17.90 9.85 -17.80
C ILE A 275 18.47 9.95 -19.22
N LYS A 276 19.56 9.21 -19.51
CA LYS A 276 20.04 8.95 -20.85
C LYS A 276 19.47 7.60 -21.33
N VAL A 277 18.78 7.63 -22.47
CA VAL A 277 18.28 6.41 -23.09
C VAL A 277 19.26 5.98 -24.18
N GLU A 278 19.76 4.76 -24.06
CA GLU A 278 20.65 4.13 -25.04
C GLU A 278 20.01 2.83 -25.53
N PHE A 279 19.96 2.66 -26.82
CA PHE A 279 19.44 1.42 -27.40
C PHE A 279 20.60 0.45 -27.65
N THR A 280 20.43 -0.79 -27.20
CA THR A 280 21.31 -1.92 -27.50
C THR A 280 20.47 -3.05 -28.09
N ASN A 281 20.99 -3.68 -29.14
CA ASN A 281 20.36 -4.85 -29.74
C ASN A 281 20.84 -6.11 -29.04
N ASN A 282 19.94 -7.09 -28.87
CA ASN A 282 20.28 -8.45 -28.40
C ASN A 282 21.09 -8.50 -27.10
N TRP A 283 20.93 -7.52 -26.21
CA TRP A 283 21.70 -7.43 -24.98
C TRP A 283 21.59 -8.70 -24.10
N TRP A 284 20.40 -9.34 -24.09
CA TRP A 284 20.16 -10.55 -23.32
C TRP A 284 20.85 -11.77 -23.95
N GLU A 285 20.87 -11.91 -25.25
CA GLU A 285 21.57 -12.96 -25.96
C GLU A 285 23.10 -12.86 -25.73
N LEU A 286 23.63 -11.65 -25.71
CA LEU A 286 25.03 -11.40 -25.35
C LEU A 286 25.31 -11.85 -23.91
N ILE A 287 24.44 -11.53 -22.96
CA ILE A 287 24.57 -11.99 -21.55
C ILE A 287 24.54 -13.52 -21.48
N LEU A 288 23.66 -14.18 -22.20
CA LEU A 288 23.62 -15.65 -22.24
C LEU A 288 24.91 -16.27 -22.78
N GLN A 289 25.57 -15.60 -23.73
CA GLN A 289 26.90 -15.97 -24.26
C GLN A 289 28.09 -15.57 -23.35
N GLY A 290 27.84 -15.01 -22.18
CA GLY A 290 28.89 -14.52 -21.29
C GLY A 290 29.53 -13.20 -21.74
N LYS A 291 28.87 -12.44 -22.61
CA LYS A 291 29.38 -11.18 -23.19
C LYS A 291 28.53 -9.99 -22.74
N LEU A 292 29.12 -8.81 -22.73
CA LEU A 292 28.43 -7.52 -22.57
C LEU A 292 28.42 -6.76 -23.89
N ASP A 293 27.32 -6.02 -24.10
CA ASP A 293 27.28 -5.01 -25.13
C ASP A 293 28.43 -4.01 -24.99
N THR A 294 28.99 -3.57 -26.11
CA THR A 294 30.19 -2.70 -26.13
C THR A 294 29.99 -1.36 -25.45
N LYS A 295 28.78 -0.76 -25.56
CA LYS A 295 28.43 0.50 -24.91
C LYS A 295 28.32 0.31 -23.40
N ILE A 296 27.61 -0.74 -22.94
CA ILE A 296 27.49 -1.09 -21.52
C ILE A 296 28.87 -1.34 -20.92
N LYS A 297 29.71 -2.13 -21.59
CA LYS A 297 31.10 -2.41 -21.18
C LYS A 297 31.93 -1.13 -21.02
N LYS A 298 31.77 -0.18 -21.96
CA LYS A 298 32.50 1.12 -21.90
C LYS A 298 32.05 1.94 -20.69
N TYR A 299 30.74 2.03 -20.40
CA TYR A 299 30.23 2.74 -19.22
C TYR A 299 30.74 2.11 -17.91
N LEU A 300 30.61 0.80 -17.77
CA LEU A 300 31.02 0.09 -16.56
C LEU A 300 32.51 0.27 -16.28
N LYS A 301 33.38 0.15 -17.30
CA LYS A 301 34.85 0.39 -17.17
C LYS A 301 35.14 1.83 -16.77
N LYS A 302 34.46 2.82 -17.38
CA LYS A 302 34.61 4.24 -17.03
C LYS A 302 34.21 4.50 -15.58
N TRP A 303 33.11 3.94 -15.11
CA TRP A 303 32.65 4.10 -13.71
C TRP A 303 33.61 3.42 -12.74
N GLN A 304 34.12 2.24 -13.07
CA GLN A 304 35.11 1.55 -12.28
C GLN A 304 36.42 2.37 -12.16
N GLN A 305 36.94 2.89 -13.27
CA GLN A 305 38.16 3.71 -13.29
C GLN A 305 38.00 4.98 -12.42
N ASN A 306 36.79 5.54 -12.38
CA ASN A 306 36.48 6.72 -11.60
C ASN A 306 36.07 6.40 -10.14
N GLY A 307 36.19 5.16 -9.68
CA GLY A 307 35.77 4.75 -8.32
C GLY A 307 34.30 4.90 -8.02
N LYS A 308 33.42 4.99 -9.04
CA LYS A 308 31.98 5.19 -8.83
C LYS A 308 31.31 3.90 -8.46
N GLN A 309 30.43 3.97 -7.47
CA GLN A 309 29.43 2.94 -7.19
C GLN A 309 28.27 3.05 -8.20
N PHE A 310 27.72 1.91 -8.61
CA PHE A 310 26.58 1.86 -9.54
C PHE A 310 25.65 0.70 -9.21
N LEU A 311 24.37 0.89 -9.55
CA LEU A 311 23.32 -0.13 -9.45
C LEU A 311 22.89 -0.53 -10.87
N ILE A 312 22.65 -1.83 -11.06
CA ILE A 312 22.16 -2.37 -12.32
C ILE A 312 20.81 -3.05 -12.05
N PHE A 313 19.78 -2.55 -12.69
CA PHE A 313 18.44 -3.12 -12.61
C PHE A 313 18.19 -4.03 -13.81
N VAL A 314 17.61 -5.20 -13.57
CA VAL A 314 17.20 -6.16 -14.60
C VAL A 314 15.71 -6.44 -14.51
N PRO A 315 15.03 -6.76 -15.63
CA PRO A 315 13.58 -6.94 -15.66
C PRO A 315 13.07 -8.11 -14.80
N HIS A 316 13.87 -9.16 -14.62
CA HIS A 316 13.48 -10.40 -13.94
C HIS A 316 14.54 -10.90 -12.98
N VAL A 317 14.11 -11.39 -11.81
CA VAL A 317 15.01 -11.95 -10.77
C VAL A 317 15.89 -13.07 -11.32
N ALA A 318 15.35 -13.92 -12.19
CA ALA A 318 16.11 -15.01 -12.83
C ALA A 318 17.34 -14.55 -13.64
N MET A 319 17.39 -13.26 -14.04
CA MET A 319 18.53 -12.70 -14.78
C MET A 319 19.67 -12.23 -13.86
N LEU A 320 19.40 -11.98 -12.59
CA LEU A 320 20.36 -11.33 -11.68
C LEU A 320 21.69 -12.03 -11.62
N ASN A 321 21.71 -13.33 -11.32
CA ASN A 321 22.95 -14.09 -11.17
C ASN A 321 23.75 -14.11 -12.47
N LYS A 322 23.09 -14.35 -13.61
CA LYS A 322 23.76 -14.40 -14.90
C LYS A 322 24.40 -13.05 -15.29
N VAL A 323 23.66 -11.95 -15.08
CA VAL A 323 24.17 -10.60 -15.34
C VAL A 323 25.33 -10.26 -14.41
N ARG A 324 25.20 -10.56 -13.10
CA ARG A 324 26.30 -10.38 -12.13
C ARG A 324 27.57 -11.10 -12.57
N ASP A 325 27.46 -12.36 -12.96
CA ASP A 325 28.63 -13.20 -13.29
C ASP A 325 29.32 -12.70 -14.56
N VAL A 326 28.56 -12.29 -15.58
CA VAL A 326 29.10 -11.69 -16.80
C VAL A 326 29.80 -10.36 -16.48
N ILE A 327 29.21 -9.51 -15.63
CA ILE A 327 29.82 -8.23 -15.24
C ILE A 327 31.12 -8.46 -14.47
N LYS A 328 31.12 -9.39 -13.49
CA LYS A 328 32.35 -9.76 -12.75
C LYS A 328 33.46 -10.27 -13.67
N GLY A 329 33.11 -11.03 -14.70
CA GLY A 329 34.08 -11.50 -15.70
C GLY A 329 34.67 -10.41 -16.61
N VAL A 330 33.93 -9.33 -16.84
CA VAL A 330 34.36 -8.21 -17.70
C VAL A 330 35.09 -7.11 -16.93
N LEU A 331 34.75 -6.91 -15.67
CA LEU A 331 35.37 -5.95 -14.77
C LEU A 331 36.43 -6.71 -13.93
N ALA A 332 37.66 -6.22 -13.89
CA ALA A 332 38.76 -6.88 -13.18
C ALA A 332 38.39 -7.18 -11.71
N SER A 333 38.98 -8.22 -11.15
CA SER A 333 38.68 -8.96 -9.91
C SER A 333 38.56 -8.18 -8.58
N LYS A 334 38.57 -6.85 -8.59
CA LYS A 334 38.51 -6.00 -7.40
C LYS A 334 37.08 -5.46 -7.09
N ILE A 335 36.05 -5.82 -7.86
CA ILE A 335 34.71 -5.32 -7.60
C ILE A 335 33.96 -6.25 -6.65
N LYS A 336 33.61 -5.71 -5.47
CA LYS A 336 32.60 -6.32 -4.60
C LYS A 336 31.23 -5.99 -5.19
N GLY A 337 30.59 -6.95 -5.84
CA GLY A 337 29.22 -6.81 -6.34
C GLY A 337 28.34 -7.91 -5.79
N ASP A 338 27.19 -7.55 -5.31
CA ASP A 338 26.19 -8.50 -4.83
C ASP A 338 24.84 -8.30 -5.54
N THR A 339 23.98 -9.30 -5.45
CA THR A 339 22.62 -9.25 -6.03
C THR A 339 21.61 -9.05 -4.91
N VAL A 340 20.74 -8.07 -5.08
CA VAL A 340 19.65 -7.80 -4.16
C VAL A 340 18.31 -7.90 -4.91
N HIS A 341 17.38 -8.64 -4.36
CA HIS A 341 15.99 -8.66 -4.83
C HIS A 341 15.04 -8.63 -3.63
N ALA A 342 13.86 -8.09 -3.83
CA ALA A 342 12.81 -8.20 -2.83
C ALA A 342 12.41 -9.68 -2.64
N PRO A 343 12.22 -10.14 -1.40
CA PRO A 343 11.81 -11.50 -1.09
C PRO A 343 10.43 -11.84 -1.63
#